data_9d6d8d3a0572ff65756c50c966e25090
#
_entry.id   9d6d8d3a0572ff65756c50c966e25090
#
_cell.length_a   1.000
_cell.length_b   1.000
_cell.length_c   1.000
_cell.angle_alpha   90.00
_cell.angle_beta   90.00
_cell.angle_gamma   90.00
#
_symmetry.space_group_name_H-M   'P 1'
#
loop_
_entity.id
_entity.type
_entity.pdbx_description
1 polymer ?
#
loop_
_entity_poly.entity_id
_entity_poly.type
_entity_poly.pdbx_seq_one_letter_code
_entity_poly.pdbx_strand_id
1 'polypeptide(L)'
;MDEIIPGLWLGPMPFAENISVLKRNGIMSILTLDILPLDCNVFKGFNMKFLYLRDEPSQDLLEILEDALSFIDESIKNNSNILVHCAMGVSRSASVVIAYLMRRNHLSYEEAYNIVSTKRSIFPNNGFINQLKLFHTMKWTVNRDSPLFQQYMTKRTFSVFTDYNGDLLESQTVYQLHNTPSSFRCKKCRQVLFNSNQLRIHQKPETTPNPLINSTKSKNTDNVSSVLIKGVSLNNSPLQCDKNELFCDPLEWTLHSTSDVQGKLYCPGCNAKVGSFNWCGEPCVCGTWVVPAFHFNRNHIDRVPIRSRNVITIPSKPVEDNNSFVTNTDMNQS
;
A
#
# COMPACT_ATOMS: atom_id res chain seq x y z
N MET A 1 -20.12 16.86 -2.89
CA MET A 1 -20.44 15.58 -2.24
C MET A 1 -21.83 15.17 -2.66
N ASP A 2 -22.05 13.87 -2.74
CA ASP A 2 -23.27 13.31 -3.31
C ASP A 2 -23.82 12.24 -2.41
N GLU A 3 -25.14 12.19 -2.21
CA GLU A 3 -25.79 11.12 -1.48
C GLU A 3 -25.92 9.90 -2.40
N ILE A 4 -25.25 8.81 -2.02
CA ILE A 4 -25.22 7.58 -2.81
C ILE A 4 -26.45 6.73 -2.53
N ILE A 5 -26.74 6.53 -1.26
CA ILE A 5 -27.96 5.92 -0.72
C ILE A 5 -28.38 6.73 0.51
N PRO A 6 -29.64 6.64 0.98
CA PRO A 6 -30.08 7.38 2.16
C PRO A 6 -29.12 7.24 3.34
N GLY A 7 -28.60 8.38 3.79
CA GLY A 7 -27.67 8.47 4.92
C GLY A 7 -26.19 8.24 4.59
N LEU A 8 -25.82 7.78 3.38
CA LEU A 8 -24.44 7.56 2.98
C LEU A 8 -24.00 8.56 1.89
N TRP A 9 -23.05 9.39 2.23
CA TRP A 9 -22.52 10.45 1.37
C TRP A 9 -21.08 10.15 0.94
N LEU A 10 -20.74 10.52 -0.28
CA LEU A 10 -19.39 10.41 -0.85
C LEU A 10 -18.91 11.78 -1.32
N GLY A 11 -17.69 12.17 -0.98
CA GLY A 11 -17.18 13.48 -1.38
C GLY A 11 -15.67 13.68 -1.26
N PRO A 12 -15.19 14.85 -1.72
CA PRO A 12 -13.80 15.26 -1.56
C PRO A 12 -13.57 16.03 -0.26
N MET A 13 -12.29 16.22 0.10
CA MET A 13 -11.81 16.94 1.29
C MET A 13 -12.47 18.30 1.51
N PRO A 14 -12.61 19.21 0.52
CA PRO A 14 -13.19 20.54 0.77
C PRO A 14 -14.63 20.52 1.33
N PHE A 15 -15.38 19.47 1.06
CA PHE A 15 -16.71 19.31 1.68
C PHE A 15 -16.61 18.73 3.09
N ALA A 16 -15.65 17.84 3.34
CA ALA A 16 -15.40 17.30 4.67
C ALA A 16 -14.93 18.40 5.64
N GLU A 17 -14.19 19.39 5.17
CA GLU A 17 -13.71 20.54 5.97
C GLU A 17 -14.78 21.60 6.23
N ASN A 18 -15.92 21.55 5.52
CA ASN A 18 -16.97 22.57 5.65
C ASN A 18 -18.08 22.12 6.62
N ILE A 19 -17.91 22.46 7.90
CA ILE A 19 -18.84 22.11 8.97
C ILE A 19 -20.29 22.59 8.69
N SER A 20 -20.45 23.77 8.09
CA SER A 20 -21.78 24.30 7.79
C SER A 20 -22.51 23.46 6.74
N VAL A 21 -21.77 22.96 5.75
CA VAL A 21 -22.31 22.05 4.72
C VAL A 21 -22.64 20.69 5.33
N LEU A 22 -21.77 20.15 6.20
CA LEU A 22 -22.01 18.88 6.88
C LEU A 22 -23.29 18.93 7.72
N LYS A 23 -23.43 19.94 8.57
CA LYS A 23 -24.60 20.12 9.42
C LYS A 23 -25.89 20.32 8.63
N ARG A 24 -25.84 21.09 7.52
CA ARG A 24 -27.03 21.32 6.63
C ARG A 24 -27.55 20.01 6.05
N ASN A 25 -26.67 19.06 5.77
CA ASN A 25 -27.03 17.75 5.23
C ASN A 25 -27.21 16.68 6.34
N GLY A 26 -27.24 17.09 7.61
CA GLY A 26 -27.43 16.19 8.75
C GLY A 26 -26.28 15.20 8.95
N ILE A 27 -25.11 15.46 8.38
CA ILE A 27 -23.93 14.61 8.52
C ILE A 27 -23.34 14.84 9.90
N MET A 28 -23.25 13.77 10.68
CA MET A 28 -22.68 13.75 12.03
C MET A 28 -21.55 12.72 12.15
N SER A 29 -21.38 11.84 11.16
CA SER A 29 -20.26 10.89 11.09
C SER A 29 -19.39 11.16 9.89
N ILE A 30 -18.05 11.06 10.06
CA ILE A 30 -17.07 11.32 9.00
C ILE A 30 -16.06 10.19 8.99
N LEU A 31 -15.95 9.51 7.85
CA LEU A 31 -14.88 8.53 7.57
C LEU A 31 -13.87 9.14 6.62
N THR A 32 -12.68 9.38 7.12
CA THR A 32 -11.55 9.92 6.35
C THR A 32 -10.64 8.80 5.86
N LEU A 33 -10.45 8.71 4.55
CA LEU A 33 -9.56 7.75 3.87
C LEU A 33 -8.47 8.53 3.15
N ASP A 34 -7.42 8.89 3.89
CA ASP A 34 -6.37 9.74 3.36
C ASP A 34 -5.03 9.47 4.04
N ILE A 35 -4.02 10.27 3.70
CA ILE A 35 -2.71 10.23 4.35
C ILE A 35 -2.68 11.07 5.64
N LEU A 36 -3.61 12.01 5.79
CA LEU A 36 -3.74 12.91 6.95
C LEU A 36 -5.16 12.84 7.51
N PRO A 37 -5.33 12.82 8.84
CA PRO A 37 -6.62 12.97 9.49
C PRO A 37 -7.11 14.42 9.41
N LEU A 38 -8.42 14.62 9.56
CA LEU A 38 -8.99 15.93 9.87
C LEU A 38 -8.64 16.35 11.29
N ASP A 39 -8.54 17.67 11.54
CA ASP A 39 -8.27 18.19 12.89
C ASP A 39 -9.47 17.94 13.82
N CYS A 40 -9.32 17.02 14.76
CA CYS A 40 -10.37 16.66 15.71
C CYS A 40 -10.82 17.82 16.62
N ASN A 41 -9.97 18.84 16.82
CA ASN A 41 -10.33 20.02 17.61
C ASN A 41 -11.36 20.91 16.91
N VAL A 42 -11.32 20.93 15.58
CA VAL A 42 -12.27 21.68 14.73
C VAL A 42 -13.61 20.96 14.66
N PHE A 43 -13.61 19.62 14.66
CA PHE A 43 -14.79 18.78 14.45
C PHE A 43 -15.40 18.24 15.74
N LYS A 44 -15.35 19.01 16.82
CA LYS A 44 -15.99 18.64 18.08
C LYS A 44 -17.49 18.36 17.88
N GLY A 45 -17.95 17.20 18.36
CA GLY A 45 -19.33 16.75 18.22
C GLY A 45 -19.62 15.91 16.97
N PHE A 46 -18.64 15.70 16.10
CA PHE A 46 -18.74 14.71 15.03
C PHE A 46 -18.16 13.37 15.48
N ASN A 47 -18.79 12.28 15.02
CA ASN A 47 -18.24 10.92 15.16
C ASN A 47 -17.25 10.71 14.01
N MET A 48 -15.97 10.65 14.31
CA MET A 48 -14.91 10.63 13.31
C MET A 48 -14.12 9.33 13.34
N LYS A 49 -13.85 8.77 12.17
CA LYS A 49 -12.89 7.69 11.98
C LYS A 49 -11.91 8.06 10.87
N PHE A 50 -10.63 7.89 11.16
CA PHE A 50 -9.55 8.03 10.19
C PHE A 50 -8.95 6.66 9.92
N LEU A 51 -8.80 6.33 8.64
CA LEU A 51 -8.10 5.15 8.15
C LEU A 51 -7.05 5.59 7.14
N TYR A 52 -5.81 5.32 7.45
CA TYR A 52 -4.70 5.64 6.55
C TYR A 52 -4.80 4.80 5.28
N LEU A 53 -4.88 5.48 4.14
CA LEU A 53 -4.94 4.84 2.83
C LEU A 53 -4.33 5.75 1.77
N ARG A 54 -3.33 5.25 1.04
CA ARG A 54 -2.73 5.95 -0.11
C ARG A 54 -3.48 5.57 -1.38
N ASP A 55 -3.56 6.51 -2.33
CA ASP A 55 -4.17 6.24 -3.63
C ASP A 55 -3.16 5.61 -4.59
N GLU A 56 -2.75 4.39 -4.30
CA GLU A 56 -1.75 3.65 -5.05
C GLU A 56 -2.26 2.22 -5.31
N PRO A 57 -2.01 1.67 -6.51
CA PRO A 57 -2.41 0.28 -6.82
C PRO A 57 -1.79 -0.76 -5.89
N SER A 58 -0.63 -0.45 -5.31
CA SER A 58 0.09 -1.29 -4.36
C SER A 58 -0.46 -1.22 -2.93
N GLN A 59 -1.36 -0.28 -2.61
CA GLN A 59 -1.92 -0.15 -1.27
C GLN A 59 -2.93 -1.25 -0.95
N ASP A 60 -2.93 -1.74 0.29
CA ASP A 60 -3.86 -2.76 0.75
C ASP A 60 -5.18 -2.13 1.22
N LEU A 61 -6.19 -2.18 0.36
CA LEU A 61 -7.55 -1.75 0.68
C LEU A 61 -8.24 -2.75 1.62
N LEU A 62 -7.99 -4.06 1.44
CA LEU A 62 -8.64 -5.11 2.22
C LEU A 62 -8.26 -5.04 3.70
N GLU A 63 -7.09 -4.48 4.02
CA GLU A 63 -6.63 -4.32 5.40
C GLU A 63 -7.58 -3.46 6.23
N ILE A 64 -8.14 -2.42 5.62
CA ILE A 64 -8.97 -1.43 6.31
C ILE A 64 -10.47 -1.64 6.10
N LEU A 65 -10.88 -2.58 5.22
CA LEU A 65 -12.28 -2.71 4.83
C LEU A 65 -13.20 -3.03 5.99
N GLU A 66 -12.86 -4.00 6.84
CA GLU A 66 -13.75 -4.40 7.95
C GLU A 66 -14.03 -3.24 8.91
N ASP A 67 -12.98 -2.47 9.22
CA ASP A 67 -13.08 -1.28 10.06
C ASP A 67 -13.91 -0.17 9.42
N ALA A 68 -13.71 0.05 8.12
CA ALA A 68 -14.44 1.06 7.37
C ALA A 68 -15.94 0.71 7.26
N LEU A 69 -16.23 -0.53 6.88
CA LEU A 69 -17.60 -0.98 6.66
C LEU A 69 -18.39 -1.07 7.97
N SER A 70 -17.75 -1.50 9.06
CA SER A 70 -18.36 -1.50 10.40
C SER A 70 -18.73 -0.09 10.85
N PHE A 71 -17.85 0.89 10.66
CA PHE A 71 -18.11 2.29 11.02
C PHE A 71 -19.26 2.90 10.22
N ILE A 72 -19.37 2.56 8.91
CA ILE A 72 -20.50 2.98 8.08
C ILE A 72 -21.81 2.36 8.60
N ASP A 73 -21.80 1.06 8.87
CA ASP A 73 -22.97 0.34 9.40
C ASP A 73 -23.45 0.90 10.74
N GLU A 74 -22.52 1.17 11.66
CA GLU A 74 -22.86 1.76 12.97
C GLU A 74 -23.46 3.15 12.83
N SER A 75 -22.89 3.98 11.95
CA SER A 75 -23.39 5.32 11.71
C SER A 75 -24.83 5.30 11.18
N ILE A 76 -25.09 4.46 10.17
CA ILE A 76 -26.42 4.35 9.55
C ILE A 76 -27.43 3.75 10.53
N LYS A 77 -27.07 2.74 11.32
CA LYS A 77 -27.93 2.15 12.35
C LYS A 77 -28.33 3.16 13.43
N ASN A 78 -27.44 4.09 13.75
CA ASN A 78 -27.70 5.16 14.71
C ASN A 78 -28.45 6.36 14.09
N ASN A 79 -29.01 6.22 12.88
CA ASN A 79 -29.67 7.28 12.12
C ASN A 79 -28.78 8.54 11.93
N SER A 80 -27.48 8.34 11.83
CA SER A 80 -26.51 9.40 11.58
C SER A 80 -26.08 9.36 10.12
N ASN A 81 -26.30 10.45 9.39
CA ASN A 81 -25.73 10.56 8.05
C ASN A 81 -24.20 10.57 8.15
N ILE A 82 -23.58 9.79 7.27
CA ILE A 82 -22.12 9.67 7.22
C ILE A 82 -21.57 10.17 5.90
N LEU A 83 -20.48 10.95 5.98
CA LEU A 83 -19.64 11.29 4.83
C LEU A 83 -18.41 10.38 4.80
N VAL A 84 -18.25 9.68 3.69
CA VAL A 84 -17.02 8.95 3.36
C VAL A 84 -16.23 9.78 2.36
N HIS A 85 -15.02 10.21 2.73
CA HIS A 85 -14.25 11.09 1.88
C HIS A 85 -12.77 10.70 1.79
N CYS A 86 -12.11 11.23 0.77
CA CYS A 86 -10.65 11.27 0.60
C CYS A 86 -10.29 12.63 -0.02
N ALA A 87 -9.09 12.83 -0.53
CA ALA A 87 -8.70 14.09 -1.16
C ALA A 87 -9.69 14.53 -2.25
N MET A 88 -9.96 13.67 -3.23
CA MET A 88 -10.79 14.00 -4.40
C MET A 88 -12.19 13.35 -4.37
N GLY A 89 -12.43 12.38 -3.51
CA GLY A 89 -13.68 11.63 -3.48
C GLY A 89 -13.93 10.80 -4.75
N VAL A 90 -12.86 10.28 -5.38
CA VAL A 90 -12.92 9.63 -6.70
C VAL A 90 -12.40 8.19 -6.65
N SER A 91 -11.35 7.89 -5.87
CA SER A 91 -10.73 6.56 -5.84
C SER A 91 -10.84 5.89 -4.47
N ARG A 92 -10.09 6.32 -3.45
CA ARG A 92 -10.03 5.70 -2.10
C ARG A 92 -11.40 5.59 -1.44
N SER A 93 -12.06 6.70 -1.25
CA SER A 93 -13.40 6.76 -0.62
C SER A 93 -14.46 6.09 -1.49
N ALA A 94 -14.37 6.23 -2.81
CA ALA A 94 -15.25 5.54 -3.75
C ALA A 94 -15.13 4.02 -3.63
N SER A 95 -13.90 3.50 -3.49
CA SER A 95 -13.64 2.06 -3.31
C SER A 95 -14.30 1.50 -2.04
N VAL A 96 -14.25 2.23 -0.94
CA VAL A 96 -14.90 1.83 0.31
C VAL A 96 -16.42 1.88 0.20
N VAL A 97 -16.98 2.91 -0.45
CA VAL A 97 -18.43 3.01 -0.68
C VAL A 97 -18.92 1.88 -1.60
N ILE A 98 -18.16 1.55 -2.65
CA ILE A 98 -18.45 0.39 -3.51
C ILE A 98 -18.44 -0.90 -2.68
N ALA A 99 -17.40 -1.14 -1.87
CA ALA A 99 -17.30 -2.32 -1.01
C ALA A 99 -18.49 -2.43 -0.04
N TYR A 100 -18.92 -1.29 0.50
CA TYR A 100 -20.09 -1.23 1.37
C TYR A 100 -21.36 -1.69 0.65
N LEU A 101 -21.63 -1.17 -0.54
CA LEU A 101 -22.79 -1.59 -1.34
C LEU A 101 -22.70 -3.06 -1.76
N MET A 102 -21.51 -3.51 -2.14
CA MET A 102 -21.25 -4.93 -2.45
C MET A 102 -21.66 -5.84 -1.28
N ARG A 103 -21.21 -5.53 -0.06
CA ARG A 103 -21.52 -6.34 1.13
C ARG A 103 -22.99 -6.24 1.52
N ARG A 104 -23.52 -5.02 1.57
CA ARG A 104 -24.90 -4.77 2.01
C ARG A 104 -25.95 -5.45 1.12
N ASN A 105 -25.72 -5.42 -0.20
CA ASN A 105 -26.69 -5.86 -1.20
C ASN A 105 -26.27 -7.14 -1.93
N HIS A 106 -25.16 -7.78 -1.51
CA HIS A 106 -24.58 -8.97 -2.13
C HIS A 106 -24.27 -8.80 -3.64
N LEU A 107 -23.77 -7.62 -4.01
CA LEU A 107 -23.49 -7.24 -5.39
C LEU A 107 -22.08 -7.62 -5.83
N SER A 108 -21.90 -7.77 -7.15
CA SER A 108 -20.58 -7.74 -7.79
C SER A 108 -19.97 -6.34 -7.74
N TYR A 109 -18.68 -6.25 -8.07
CA TYR A 109 -18.01 -4.95 -8.21
C TYR A 109 -18.70 -4.07 -9.26
N GLU A 110 -19.02 -4.65 -10.41
CA GLU A 110 -19.60 -3.95 -11.56
C GLU A 110 -20.98 -3.35 -11.22
N GLU A 111 -21.82 -4.11 -10.56
CA GLU A 111 -23.14 -3.64 -10.11
C GLU A 111 -23.04 -2.52 -9.09
N ALA A 112 -22.20 -2.68 -8.08
CA ALA A 112 -21.99 -1.65 -7.06
C ALA A 112 -21.33 -0.39 -7.64
N TYR A 113 -20.35 -0.55 -8.52
CA TYR A 113 -19.72 0.57 -9.25
C TYR A 113 -20.76 1.37 -10.04
N ASN A 114 -21.65 0.69 -10.77
CA ASN A 114 -22.70 1.35 -11.55
C ASN A 114 -23.64 2.19 -10.67
N ILE A 115 -24.03 1.69 -9.49
CA ILE A 115 -24.86 2.46 -8.54
C ILE A 115 -24.14 3.75 -8.13
N VAL A 116 -22.88 3.67 -7.73
CA VAL A 116 -22.12 4.84 -7.29
C VAL A 116 -21.87 5.81 -8.45
N SER A 117 -21.49 5.31 -9.62
CA SER A 117 -21.15 6.11 -10.80
C SER A 117 -22.34 6.91 -11.35
N THR A 118 -23.58 6.46 -11.17
CA THR A 118 -24.78 7.24 -11.53
C THR A 118 -24.96 8.49 -10.66
N LYS A 119 -24.38 8.51 -9.46
CA LYS A 119 -24.50 9.61 -8.52
C LYS A 119 -23.29 10.53 -8.52
N ARG A 120 -22.10 9.97 -8.74
CA ARG A 120 -20.84 10.69 -8.70
C ARG A 120 -19.84 10.07 -9.67
N SER A 121 -19.14 10.94 -10.43
CA SER A 121 -18.02 10.48 -11.25
C SER A 121 -16.90 9.91 -10.35
N ILE A 122 -16.62 8.62 -10.50
CA ILE A 122 -15.63 7.90 -9.69
C ILE A 122 -14.68 7.14 -10.60
N PHE A 123 -13.45 6.96 -10.13
CA PHE A 123 -12.42 6.24 -10.85
C PHE A 123 -11.45 5.55 -9.85
N PRO A 124 -11.85 4.45 -9.22
CA PRO A 124 -10.95 3.66 -8.36
C PRO A 124 -9.70 3.23 -9.12
N ASN A 125 -8.54 3.25 -8.48
CA ASN A 125 -7.33 2.75 -9.11
C ASN A 125 -7.40 1.22 -9.34
N ASN A 126 -6.63 0.71 -10.31
CA ASN A 126 -6.69 -0.70 -10.73
C ASN A 126 -6.38 -1.69 -9.59
N GLY A 127 -5.51 -1.33 -8.64
CA GLY A 127 -5.21 -2.16 -7.48
C GLY A 127 -6.42 -2.34 -6.58
N PHE A 128 -7.18 -1.27 -6.35
CA PHE A 128 -8.42 -1.33 -5.57
C PHE A 128 -9.52 -2.09 -6.30
N ILE A 129 -9.65 -1.91 -7.62
CA ILE A 129 -10.60 -2.70 -8.43
C ILE A 129 -10.34 -4.20 -8.28
N ASN A 130 -9.09 -4.62 -8.41
CA ASN A 130 -8.72 -6.04 -8.26
C ASN A 130 -9.04 -6.58 -6.85
N GLN A 131 -8.80 -5.76 -5.82
CA GLN A 131 -9.11 -6.12 -4.44
C GLN A 131 -10.62 -6.20 -4.18
N LEU A 132 -11.42 -5.32 -4.78
CA LEU A 132 -12.88 -5.37 -4.69
C LEU A 132 -13.45 -6.62 -5.39
N LYS A 133 -12.90 -7.01 -6.54
CA LYS A 133 -13.26 -8.27 -7.22
C LYS A 133 -12.90 -9.49 -6.37
N LEU A 134 -11.74 -9.45 -5.71
CA LEU A 134 -11.37 -10.49 -4.76
C LEU A 134 -12.33 -10.53 -3.55
N PHE A 135 -12.71 -9.37 -3.01
CA PHE A 135 -13.69 -9.25 -1.92
C PHE A 135 -15.03 -9.88 -2.27
N HIS A 136 -15.52 -9.68 -3.50
CA HIS A 136 -16.69 -10.39 -4.03
C HIS A 136 -16.48 -11.91 -4.04
N THR A 137 -15.33 -12.38 -4.53
CA THR A 137 -15.02 -13.83 -4.58
C THR A 137 -14.97 -14.45 -3.18
N MET A 138 -14.51 -13.68 -2.17
CA MET A 138 -14.49 -14.07 -0.76
C MET A 138 -15.86 -13.92 -0.06
N LYS A 139 -16.94 -13.68 -0.83
CA LYS A 139 -18.31 -13.52 -0.29
C LYS A 139 -18.41 -12.35 0.70
N TRP A 140 -17.83 -11.22 0.31
CA TRP A 140 -17.92 -9.92 0.99
C TRP A 140 -17.38 -9.92 2.45
N THR A 141 -16.50 -10.86 2.75
CA THR A 141 -15.78 -10.95 4.04
C THR A 141 -14.30 -11.11 3.80
N VAL A 142 -13.49 -10.33 4.50
CA VAL A 142 -12.03 -10.44 4.37
C VAL A 142 -11.53 -11.61 5.21
N ASN A 143 -11.37 -12.76 4.57
CA ASN A 143 -10.76 -13.93 5.21
C ASN A 143 -9.30 -14.07 4.78
N ARG A 144 -8.40 -13.68 5.66
CA ARG A 144 -6.94 -13.69 5.41
C ARG A 144 -6.36 -15.11 5.33
N ASP A 145 -7.02 -16.09 5.94
CA ASP A 145 -6.60 -17.50 5.93
C ASP A 145 -7.10 -18.24 4.69
N SER A 146 -7.98 -17.62 3.91
CA SER A 146 -8.52 -18.25 2.71
C SER A 146 -7.41 -18.48 1.66
N PRO A 147 -7.41 -19.63 0.96
CA PRO A 147 -6.46 -19.90 -0.13
C PRO A 147 -6.49 -18.82 -1.22
N LEU A 148 -7.65 -18.21 -1.48
CA LEU A 148 -7.81 -17.14 -2.47
C LEU A 148 -7.08 -15.87 -2.05
N PHE A 149 -7.17 -15.48 -0.78
CA PHE A 149 -6.43 -14.33 -0.25
C PHE A 149 -4.92 -14.57 -0.28
N GLN A 150 -4.48 -15.75 0.17
CA GLN A 150 -3.07 -16.14 0.17
C GLN A 150 -2.50 -16.16 -1.27
N GLN A 151 -3.24 -16.69 -2.22
CA GLN A 151 -2.85 -16.70 -3.63
C GLN A 151 -2.78 -15.27 -4.21
N TYR A 152 -3.72 -14.40 -3.86
CA TYR A 152 -3.69 -13.00 -4.26
C TYR A 152 -2.48 -12.27 -3.69
N MET A 153 -2.20 -12.43 -2.40
CA MET A 153 -1.04 -11.81 -1.76
C MET A 153 0.28 -12.30 -2.36
N THR A 154 0.39 -13.60 -2.65
CA THR A 154 1.55 -14.17 -3.34
C THR A 154 1.73 -13.57 -4.74
N LYS A 155 0.66 -13.50 -5.54
CA LYS A 155 0.70 -12.90 -6.88
C LYS A 155 1.06 -11.41 -6.81
N ARG A 156 0.49 -10.68 -5.85
CA ARG A 156 0.77 -9.26 -5.64
C ARG A 156 2.23 -9.02 -5.28
N THR A 157 2.78 -9.84 -4.39
CA THR A 157 4.21 -9.80 -4.07
C THR A 157 5.05 -10.08 -5.32
N PHE A 158 4.64 -11.05 -6.13
CA PHE A 158 5.34 -11.42 -7.36
C PHE A 158 5.22 -10.35 -8.46
N SER A 159 4.05 -9.72 -8.65
CA SER A 159 3.86 -8.65 -9.65
C SER A 159 4.63 -7.38 -9.30
N VAL A 160 4.78 -7.05 -8.02
CA VAL A 160 5.67 -5.97 -7.58
C VAL A 160 7.13 -6.29 -7.94
N PHE A 161 7.50 -7.58 -7.98
CA PHE A 161 8.82 -8.01 -8.46
C PHE A 161 8.95 -8.03 -9.99
N THR A 162 7.86 -8.29 -10.74
CA THR A 162 7.91 -8.40 -12.22
C THR A 162 7.72 -7.06 -12.93
N ASP A 163 6.98 -6.12 -12.38
CA ASP A 163 6.90 -4.74 -12.90
C ASP A 163 8.24 -3.99 -12.75
N TYR A 164 9.13 -4.49 -11.88
CA TYR A 164 10.51 -4.03 -11.75
C TYR A 164 11.52 -4.74 -12.67
N ASN A 165 11.15 -5.85 -13.31
CA ASN A 165 12.07 -6.69 -14.09
C ASN A 165 11.45 -7.09 -15.43
N GLY A 166 11.44 -6.15 -16.38
CA GLY A 166 11.13 -6.45 -17.78
C GLY A 166 12.16 -7.33 -18.50
N ASP A 167 13.23 -7.77 -17.82
CA ASP A 167 14.25 -8.68 -18.36
C ASP A 167 14.65 -9.72 -17.30
N LEU A 168 14.01 -10.88 -17.39
CA LEU A 168 14.46 -12.09 -16.71
C LEU A 168 15.51 -12.77 -17.57
N LEU A 169 16.78 -12.62 -17.23
CA LEU A 169 17.84 -13.65 -17.26
C LEU A 169 19.21 -12.93 -17.16
N GLU A 170 19.93 -13.21 -16.09
CA GLU A 170 21.37 -12.97 -15.82
C GLU A 170 21.77 -12.08 -14.65
N SER A 171 20.87 -11.60 -13.80
CA SER A 171 21.29 -10.82 -12.62
C SER A 171 21.02 -11.49 -11.27
N GLN A 172 20.89 -12.81 -11.20
CA GLN A 172 20.55 -13.50 -9.93
C GLN A 172 21.63 -13.40 -8.84
N THR A 173 22.85 -13.00 -9.15
CA THR A 173 23.97 -13.00 -8.20
C THR A 173 24.16 -11.68 -7.44
N VAL A 174 23.73 -10.54 -7.98
CA VAL A 174 23.98 -9.23 -7.37
C VAL A 174 22.81 -8.78 -6.47
N TYR A 175 21.57 -9.21 -6.76
CA TYR A 175 20.37 -8.85 -5.98
C TYR A 175 20.24 -9.61 -4.66
N GLN A 176 20.94 -10.74 -4.49
CA GLN A 176 20.84 -11.54 -3.25
C GLN A 176 21.54 -10.90 -2.04
N LEU A 177 22.46 -9.95 -2.22
CA LEU A 177 23.18 -9.32 -1.11
C LEU A 177 22.38 -8.22 -0.38
N HIS A 178 21.33 -7.66 -0.99
CA HIS A 178 20.53 -6.59 -0.38
C HIS A 178 19.15 -7.01 0.14
N ASN A 179 18.65 -8.19 -0.19
CA ASN A 179 17.27 -8.65 0.08
C ASN A 179 17.12 -9.75 1.13
N THR A 180 18.09 -9.95 2.01
CA THR A 180 17.83 -10.78 3.18
C THR A 180 16.78 -10.11 4.06
N PRO A 181 15.66 -10.81 4.35
CA PRO A 181 14.65 -10.28 5.28
C PRO A 181 15.36 -9.85 6.56
N SER A 182 15.16 -8.59 6.95
CA SER A 182 15.83 -8.02 8.10
C SER A 182 14.83 -7.35 9.02
N SER A 183 15.04 -7.43 10.31
CA SER A 183 14.33 -6.64 11.30
C SER A 183 15.19 -5.46 11.76
N PHE A 184 14.54 -4.34 11.99
CA PHE A 184 15.16 -3.14 12.54
C PHE A 184 14.78 -3.01 14.01
N ARG A 185 15.77 -2.92 14.88
CA ARG A 185 15.59 -2.99 16.33
C ARG A 185 16.17 -1.77 17.04
N CYS A 186 15.52 -1.36 18.11
CA CYS A 186 16.05 -0.36 19.00
C CYS A 186 17.41 -0.79 19.58
N LYS A 187 18.45 0.03 19.45
CA LYS A 187 19.79 -0.29 20.02
C LYS A 187 19.76 -0.44 21.54
N LYS A 188 18.88 0.33 22.23
CA LYS A 188 18.85 0.34 23.69
C LYS A 188 18.19 -0.91 24.29
N CYS A 189 17.01 -1.32 23.79
CA CYS A 189 16.24 -2.43 24.39
C CYS A 189 16.01 -3.62 23.47
N ARG A 190 16.50 -3.57 22.24
CA ARG A 190 16.38 -4.65 21.21
C ARG A 190 14.94 -4.89 20.73
N GLN A 191 13.98 -4.08 21.15
CA GLN A 191 12.60 -4.14 20.63
C GLN A 191 12.61 -4.02 19.11
N VAL A 192 11.88 -4.93 18.42
CA VAL A 192 11.65 -4.81 16.98
C VAL A 192 10.77 -3.60 16.71
N LEU A 193 11.22 -2.71 15.85
CA LEU A 193 10.52 -1.49 15.47
C LEU A 193 9.77 -1.69 14.15
N PHE A 194 10.43 -2.29 13.16
CA PHE A 194 9.86 -2.60 11.84
C PHE A 194 10.72 -3.64 11.11
N ASN A 195 10.22 -4.14 9.98
CA ASN A 195 10.90 -5.09 9.09
C ASN A 195 11.27 -4.44 7.76
N SER A 196 12.18 -5.07 7.00
CA SER A 196 12.66 -4.54 5.71
C SER A 196 11.57 -4.35 4.65
N ASN A 197 10.46 -5.09 4.72
CA ASN A 197 9.31 -4.94 3.84
C ASN A 197 8.46 -3.69 4.13
N GLN A 198 8.69 -3.02 5.26
CA GLN A 198 8.02 -1.78 5.65
C GLN A 198 8.86 -0.54 5.33
N LEU A 199 10.08 -0.74 4.79
CA LEU A 199 10.91 0.36 4.31
C LEU A 199 10.31 0.99 3.06
N ARG A 200 10.26 2.31 3.06
CA ARG A 200 9.81 3.09 1.93
C ARG A 200 10.95 3.33 0.96
N ILE A 201 10.86 2.70 -0.20
CA ILE A 201 11.81 2.88 -1.28
C ILE A 201 11.39 4.11 -2.09
N HIS A 202 12.33 4.99 -2.40
CA HIS A 202 12.10 6.16 -3.24
C HIS A 202 13.25 6.32 -4.24
N GLN A 203 12.94 6.96 -5.36
CA GLN A 203 13.89 7.19 -6.46
C GLN A 203 14.54 8.56 -6.31
N LYS A 204 15.79 8.66 -6.75
CA LYS A 204 16.45 9.95 -6.86
C LYS A 204 15.79 10.77 -7.97
N PRO A 205 15.52 12.09 -7.78
CA PRO A 205 15.01 12.93 -8.85
C PRO A 205 15.97 12.91 -10.05
N GLU A 206 15.43 12.75 -11.26
CA GLU A 206 16.20 12.91 -12.47
C GLU A 206 16.66 14.38 -12.57
N THR A 207 17.96 14.60 -12.58
CA THR A 207 18.51 15.90 -12.91
C THR A 207 18.38 16.09 -14.42
N THR A 208 17.28 16.66 -14.87
CA THR A 208 17.21 17.17 -16.25
C THR A 208 18.24 18.28 -16.38
N PRO A 209 19.17 18.21 -17.35
CA PRO A 209 20.03 19.36 -17.64
C PRO A 209 19.10 20.49 -18.12
N ASN A 210 19.10 21.59 -17.40
CA ASN A 210 18.41 22.81 -17.80
C ASN A 210 18.96 23.22 -19.18
N PRO A 211 18.14 23.33 -20.25
CA PRO A 211 18.60 23.94 -21.47
C PRO A 211 18.80 25.43 -21.20
N LEU A 212 20.04 25.83 -21.06
CA LEU A 212 20.46 27.22 -21.03
C LEU A 212 19.88 27.93 -22.26
N ILE A 213 18.92 28.81 -22.05
CA ILE A 213 18.47 29.78 -23.04
C ILE A 213 19.55 30.79 -23.22
N ASN A 214 20.46 30.54 -24.17
CA ASN A 214 21.29 31.61 -24.75
C ASN A 214 20.56 32.16 -25.97
N SER A 215 19.90 33.28 -25.79
CA SER A 215 19.41 34.13 -26.86
C SER A 215 20.56 34.85 -27.51
N THR A 216 21.02 34.36 -28.67
CA THR A 216 21.71 35.17 -29.64
C THR A 216 21.07 34.95 -31.00
N LYS A 217 20.54 36.05 -31.56
CA LYS A 217 20.03 36.16 -32.92
C LYS A 217 21.15 35.90 -33.93
N SER A 218 20.95 34.99 -34.86
CA SER A 218 21.54 35.09 -36.19
C SER A 218 20.73 34.32 -37.21
N LYS A 219 20.62 34.92 -38.38
CA LYS A 219 19.79 34.56 -39.52
C LYS A 219 20.45 33.48 -40.39
N ASN A 220 19.57 32.73 -41.06
CA ASN A 220 19.65 32.15 -42.40
C ASN A 220 20.22 30.74 -42.62
N THR A 221 19.34 30.05 -43.37
CA THR A 221 19.55 29.08 -44.49
C THR A 221 19.64 27.60 -44.20
N ASP A 222 18.62 26.95 -44.76
CA ASP A 222 18.50 25.60 -45.29
C ASP A 222 19.72 24.69 -45.26
N ASN A 223 19.57 23.51 -44.62
CA ASN A 223 19.89 22.23 -45.27
C ASN A 223 19.48 21.05 -44.36
N VAL A 224 18.67 20.18 -44.94
CA VAL A 224 18.32 18.84 -44.40
C VAL A 224 19.58 17.99 -44.45
N SER A 225 20.06 17.53 -43.35
CA SER A 225 20.98 16.39 -43.26
C SER A 225 20.77 15.59 -42.01
N SER A 226 20.43 14.35 -42.23
CA SER A 226 20.27 13.26 -41.29
C SER A 226 21.46 13.17 -40.33
N VAL A 227 21.23 13.51 -39.05
CA VAL A 227 22.20 13.23 -38.00
C VAL A 227 21.88 11.89 -37.38
N LEU A 228 22.68 10.90 -37.71
CA LEU A 228 22.79 9.62 -36.99
C LEU A 228 23.14 9.91 -35.54
N ILE A 229 22.20 9.73 -34.64
CA ILE A 229 22.44 9.70 -33.20
C ILE A 229 23.07 8.35 -32.88
N LYS A 230 24.41 8.34 -32.78
CA LYS A 230 25.15 7.21 -32.22
C LYS A 230 24.90 7.13 -30.70
N GLY A 231 24.43 5.99 -30.26
CA GLY A 231 24.74 5.42 -28.95
C GLY A 231 24.22 6.18 -27.74
N VAL A 232 22.91 6.15 -27.48
CA VAL A 232 22.41 6.27 -26.11
C VAL A 232 22.32 4.86 -25.56
N SER A 233 23.21 4.55 -24.64
CA SER A 233 23.19 3.32 -23.84
C SER A 233 21.91 3.36 -22.98
N LEU A 234 20.91 2.57 -23.33
CA LEU A 234 19.68 2.36 -22.56
C LEU A 234 19.97 1.45 -21.38
N ASN A 235 20.70 1.95 -20.38
CA ASN A 235 20.82 1.33 -19.06
C ASN A 235 20.40 2.35 -18.00
N ASN A 236 19.15 2.79 -18.04
CA ASN A 236 18.54 3.56 -16.98
C ASN A 236 17.54 2.67 -16.22
N SER A 237 18.07 1.77 -15.37
CA SER A 237 17.31 1.35 -14.21
C SER A 237 17.13 2.60 -13.32
N PRO A 238 15.92 2.92 -12.84
CA PRO A 238 15.71 4.06 -11.96
C PRO A 238 16.61 3.90 -10.74
N LEU A 239 17.53 4.86 -10.54
CA LEU A 239 18.51 4.83 -9.46
C LEU A 239 17.76 4.90 -8.12
N GLN A 240 17.66 3.77 -7.44
CA GLN A 240 17.21 3.71 -6.06
C GLN A 240 18.09 4.60 -5.19
N CYS A 241 17.50 5.25 -4.19
CA CYS A 241 18.26 6.10 -3.27
C CYS A 241 19.29 5.27 -2.49
N ASP A 242 20.57 5.57 -2.71
CA ASP A 242 21.73 4.93 -2.07
C ASP A 242 22.11 5.56 -0.71
N LYS A 243 21.43 6.64 -0.31
CA LYS A 243 21.81 7.48 0.83
C LYS A 243 21.51 6.89 2.20
N ASN A 244 21.07 5.62 2.24
CA ASN A 244 20.90 4.89 3.50
C ASN A 244 19.93 5.53 4.52
N GLU A 245 19.08 6.47 4.10
CA GLU A 245 18.03 7.00 4.92
C GLU A 245 16.92 5.98 5.10
N LEU A 246 16.41 5.86 6.32
CA LEU A 246 15.41 4.86 6.66
C LEU A 246 14.05 5.51 6.84
N PHE A 247 13.31 5.60 5.74
CA PHE A 247 11.91 5.98 5.77
C PHE A 247 11.04 4.73 5.78
N CYS A 248 9.99 4.76 6.59
CA CYS A 248 8.98 3.70 6.64
C CYS A 248 7.59 4.28 6.35
N ASP A 249 6.66 3.41 5.99
CA ASP A 249 5.25 3.74 6.08
C ASP A 249 4.85 3.88 7.56
N PRO A 250 3.75 4.60 7.86
CA PRO A 250 3.24 4.70 9.21
C PRO A 250 3.02 3.32 9.82
N LEU A 251 3.54 3.10 11.02
CA LEU A 251 3.44 1.83 11.74
C LEU A 251 2.37 1.95 12.82
N GLU A 252 1.69 0.87 13.15
CA GLU A 252 0.62 0.87 14.15
C GLU A 252 1.04 1.55 15.46
N TRP A 253 2.21 1.17 15.99
CA TRP A 253 2.73 1.76 17.24
C TRP A 253 3.13 3.24 17.10
N THR A 254 3.35 3.76 15.88
CA THR A 254 3.64 5.19 15.66
C THR A 254 2.36 6.03 15.62
N LEU A 255 1.23 5.46 15.22
CA LEU A 255 -0.03 6.18 15.05
C LEU A 255 -0.62 6.66 16.39
N HIS A 256 -0.42 5.91 17.46
CA HIS A 256 -0.90 6.29 18.81
C HIS A 256 -0.16 7.50 19.40
N SER A 257 0.98 7.88 18.84
CA SER A 257 1.82 8.98 19.32
C SER A 257 1.71 10.25 18.48
N THR A 258 0.88 10.25 17.42
CA THR A 258 0.90 11.27 16.36
C THR A 258 -0.41 12.05 16.28
N SER A 259 -0.79 12.75 17.36
CA SER A 259 -1.84 13.78 17.30
C SER A 259 -1.42 15.03 16.52
N ASP A 260 -0.11 15.22 16.32
CA ASP A 260 0.48 16.39 15.67
C ASP A 260 0.87 16.09 14.21
N VAL A 261 1.02 17.14 13.40
CA VAL A 261 1.45 17.04 12.01
C VAL A 261 2.89 16.56 11.88
N GLN A 262 3.72 16.85 12.89
CA GLN A 262 5.13 16.41 12.93
C GLN A 262 5.58 16.20 14.37
N GLY A 263 6.58 15.36 14.58
CA GLY A 263 7.09 15.09 15.92
C GLY A 263 8.23 14.09 15.97
N LYS A 264 8.50 13.60 17.19
CA LYS A 264 9.55 12.63 17.46
C LYS A 264 8.96 11.24 17.61
N LEU A 265 9.67 10.23 17.09
CA LEU A 265 9.34 8.83 17.28
C LEU A 265 10.13 8.26 18.45
N TYR A 266 9.42 7.59 19.37
CA TYR A 266 10.00 6.96 20.54
C TYR A 266 9.77 5.44 20.50
N CYS A 267 10.76 4.69 20.95
CA CYS A 267 10.67 3.23 21.01
C CYS A 267 9.53 2.79 21.94
N PRO A 268 8.61 1.92 21.52
CA PRO A 268 7.50 1.47 22.35
C PRO A 268 7.95 0.66 23.57
N GLY A 269 9.15 0.06 23.54
CA GLY A 269 9.66 -0.75 24.65
C GLY A 269 10.45 0.02 25.71
N CYS A 270 11.16 1.10 25.35
CA CYS A 270 12.04 1.80 26.32
C CYS A 270 11.97 3.32 26.23
N ASN A 271 11.08 3.87 25.46
CA ASN A 271 10.84 5.29 25.25
C ASN A 271 12.11 6.10 24.82
N ALA A 272 13.12 5.44 24.27
CA ALA A 272 14.27 6.12 23.67
C ALA A 272 13.85 6.73 22.33
N LYS A 273 14.32 7.95 22.02
CA LYS A 273 14.08 8.55 20.70
C LYS A 273 14.74 7.69 19.61
N VAL A 274 13.96 7.28 18.60
CA VAL A 274 14.41 6.44 17.48
C VAL A 274 14.30 7.14 16.13
N GLY A 275 13.55 8.25 16.04
CA GLY A 275 13.35 8.97 14.80
C GLY A 275 12.49 10.21 14.94
N SER A 276 11.92 10.63 13.83
CA SER A 276 10.94 11.70 13.67
C SER A 276 9.87 11.31 12.66
N PHE A 277 8.76 12.00 12.71
CA PHE A 277 7.73 11.90 11.67
C PHE A 277 7.28 13.29 11.24
N ASN A 278 6.87 13.37 9.98
CA ASN A 278 6.21 14.53 9.41
C ASN A 278 5.20 14.06 8.37
N TRP A 279 3.93 14.30 8.62
CA TRP A 279 2.85 13.92 7.73
C TRP A 279 2.89 14.68 6.39
N CYS A 280 3.39 15.93 6.41
CA CYS A 280 3.58 16.73 5.20
C CYS A 280 4.83 16.33 4.39
N GLY A 281 5.65 15.45 4.92
CA GLY A 281 6.86 14.97 4.29
C GLY A 281 8.14 15.68 4.71
N GLU A 282 9.27 15.07 4.36
CA GLU A 282 10.62 15.60 4.55
C GLU A 282 11.50 15.32 3.31
N PRO A 283 12.47 16.19 3.01
CA PRO A 283 13.39 15.91 1.93
C PRO A 283 14.40 14.83 2.35
N CYS A 284 14.56 13.79 1.55
CA CYS A 284 15.70 12.90 1.67
C CYS A 284 16.99 13.60 1.22
N VAL A 285 18.14 13.19 1.74
CA VAL A 285 19.45 13.71 1.28
C VAL A 285 19.73 13.47 -0.21
N CYS A 286 18.97 12.59 -0.87
CA CYS A 286 19.02 12.41 -2.33
C CYS A 286 18.25 13.49 -3.11
N GLY A 287 17.53 14.38 -2.42
CA GLY A 287 16.71 15.44 -3.00
C GLY A 287 15.25 15.07 -3.24
N THR A 288 14.86 13.80 -3.04
CA THR A 288 13.45 13.38 -3.16
C THR A 288 12.66 13.79 -1.94
N TRP A 289 11.46 14.33 -2.15
CA TRP A 289 10.51 14.62 -1.09
C TRP A 289 9.73 13.34 -0.75
N VAL A 290 9.82 12.87 0.50
CA VAL A 290 9.16 11.65 0.98
C VAL A 290 7.94 12.03 1.81
N VAL A 291 6.74 11.58 1.41
CA VAL A 291 5.45 11.92 2.06
C VAL A 291 4.61 10.64 2.26
N PRO A 292 4.08 10.39 3.46
CA PRO A 292 4.51 10.94 4.73
C PRO A 292 5.94 10.51 5.07
N ALA A 293 6.65 11.28 5.88
CA ALA A 293 7.99 10.94 6.31
C ALA A 293 7.96 10.36 7.73
N PHE A 294 8.20 9.07 7.87
CA PHE A 294 8.51 8.40 9.13
C PHE A 294 9.97 7.98 9.06
N HIS A 295 10.83 8.88 9.52
CA HIS A 295 12.28 8.79 9.35
C HIS A 295 12.95 8.25 10.62
N PHE A 296 13.65 7.12 10.47
CA PHE A 296 14.36 6.46 11.56
C PHE A 296 15.86 6.73 11.52
N ASN A 297 16.41 7.12 12.67
CA ASN A 297 17.82 7.43 12.78
C ASN A 297 18.65 6.15 12.98
N ARG A 298 19.55 5.85 12.04
CA ARG A 298 20.47 4.69 12.10
C ARG A 298 21.35 4.62 13.33
N ASN A 299 21.63 5.76 13.95
CA ASN A 299 22.42 5.77 15.18
C ASN A 299 21.66 5.16 16.37
N HIS A 300 20.35 5.06 16.30
CA HIS A 300 19.48 4.56 17.36
C HIS A 300 18.88 3.18 17.09
N ILE A 301 19.08 2.64 15.88
CA ILE A 301 18.53 1.35 15.47
C ILE A 301 19.57 0.44 14.84
N ASP A 302 19.40 -0.88 14.99
CA ASP A 302 20.23 -1.92 14.39
C ASP A 302 19.45 -2.71 13.36
N ARG A 303 20.07 -2.99 12.22
CA ARG A 303 19.55 -3.96 11.26
C ARG A 303 20.02 -5.37 11.61
N VAL A 304 19.09 -6.29 11.79
CA VAL A 304 19.35 -7.69 12.13
C VAL A 304 18.76 -8.58 11.04
N PRO A 305 19.57 -9.38 10.33
CA PRO A 305 19.06 -10.35 9.37
C PRO A 305 18.11 -11.34 10.04
N ILE A 306 16.97 -11.62 9.42
CA ILE A 306 16.06 -12.68 9.85
C ILE A 306 16.62 -13.98 9.27
N ARG A 307 17.26 -14.80 10.11
CA ARG A 307 17.70 -16.15 9.70
C ARG A 307 16.45 -17.01 9.53
N SER A 308 16.19 -17.49 8.33
CA SER A 308 15.25 -18.58 8.12
C SER A 308 15.72 -19.75 8.97
N ARG A 309 14.91 -20.24 9.90
CA ARG A 309 15.17 -21.52 10.55
C ARG A 309 15.20 -22.55 9.43
N ASN A 310 16.32 -23.24 9.28
CA ASN A 310 16.49 -24.30 8.30
C ASN A 310 15.27 -25.22 8.41
N VAL A 311 14.55 -25.35 7.30
CA VAL A 311 13.64 -26.46 7.11
C VAL A 311 14.54 -27.70 7.22
N ILE A 312 14.39 -28.47 8.27
CA ILE A 312 15.04 -29.78 8.41
C ILE A 312 14.41 -30.60 7.29
N THR A 313 15.13 -30.75 6.20
CA THR A 313 14.83 -31.76 5.17
C THR A 313 15.04 -33.10 5.84
N ILE A 314 13.92 -33.74 6.19
CA ILE A 314 13.94 -35.14 6.58
C ILE A 314 14.37 -35.90 5.32
N PRO A 315 15.49 -36.64 5.34
CA PRO A 315 15.87 -37.43 4.17
C PRO A 315 14.79 -38.49 3.93
N SER A 316 14.20 -38.45 2.75
CA SER A 316 13.33 -39.54 2.27
C SER A 316 14.10 -40.84 2.28
N LYS A 317 13.62 -41.80 3.06
CA LYS A 317 14.15 -43.18 2.97
C LYS A 317 13.99 -43.69 1.54
N PRO A 318 14.98 -44.43 1.01
CA PRO A 318 14.84 -45.09 -0.28
C PRO A 318 13.68 -46.10 -0.19
N VAL A 319 12.80 -46.05 -1.19
CA VAL A 319 11.80 -47.08 -1.40
C VAL A 319 12.55 -48.30 -1.93
N GLU A 320 12.61 -49.38 -1.14
CA GLU A 320 13.10 -50.69 -1.60
C GLU A 320 12.04 -51.26 -2.57
N ASP A 321 12.41 -51.38 -3.82
CA ASP A 321 11.67 -52.11 -4.85
C ASP A 321 11.76 -53.60 -4.55
N ASN A 322 10.73 -54.14 -3.90
CA ASN A 322 10.52 -55.60 -3.84
C ASN A 322 9.63 -56.03 -5.01
N ASN A 323 10.30 -56.30 -6.13
CA ASN A 323 9.73 -57.04 -7.24
C ASN A 323 10.35 -58.45 -7.23
N SER A 324 9.71 -59.36 -6.52
CA SER A 324 9.99 -60.81 -6.68
C SER A 324 8.72 -61.48 -7.18
N PHE A 325 8.77 -61.80 -8.47
CA PHE A 325 7.92 -62.77 -9.11
C PHE A 325 8.04 -64.13 -8.40
N VAL A 326 6.91 -64.66 -7.93
CA VAL A 326 6.78 -66.07 -7.60
C VAL A 326 5.66 -66.63 -8.51
N THR A 327 6.11 -67.37 -9.48
CA THR A 327 5.32 -68.35 -10.21
C THR A 327 5.11 -69.56 -9.28
N ASN A 328 3.87 -69.94 -9.07
CA ASN A 328 3.55 -71.27 -8.55
C ASN A 328 2.46 -71.89 -9.45
N THR A 329 2.92 -72.83 -10.21
CA THR A 329 2.16 -73.95 -10.76
C THR A 329 2.08 -75.08 -9.73
N ASP A 330 0.98 -75.79 -9.81
CA ASP A 330 0.69 -77.18 -9.46
C ASP A 330 0.13 -77.57 -8.09
N MET A 331 -1.10 -78.00 -8.20
CA MET A 331 -1.66 -79.36 -8.06
C MET A 331 -1.92 -79.93 -6.66
N ASN A 332 -3.20 -80.17 -6.47
CA ASN A 332 -3.83 -81.49 -6.15
C ASN A 332 -3.86 -82.01 -4.68
N GLN A 333 -5.10 -82.40 -4.39
CA GLN A 333 -5.52 -83.57 -3.58
C GLN A 333 -5.46 -83.49 -2.03
N SER A 334 -6.57 -83.39 -1.42
CA SER A 334 -7.47 -84.39 -0.85
C SER A 334 -8.60 -83.75 -0.09
#